data_791c352e01647f426788bd6e2c6d5ca9
#
_entry.id   791c352e01647f426788bd6e2c6d5ca9
#
_cell.length_a   1.000
_cell.length_b   1.000
_cell.length_c   1.000
_cell.angle_alpha   90.00
_cell.angle_beta   90.00
_cell.angle_gamma   90.00
#
_symmetry.space_group_name_H-M   'P 1'
#
loop_
_entity.id
_entity.type
_entity.pdbx_description
1 polymer ?
#
loop_
_entity_poly.entity_id
_entity_poly.type
_entity_poly.pdbx_seq_one_letter_code
_entity_poly.pdbx_strand_id
1 'polypeptide(L)'
;TVELEDEYPYVTAALVGDSSVFTQNGPVSGRRWRLDAVYAFDQDEGGALYTQYELEMRQYLAVSQRSNLALRLYTGYAAGNQPIPLYFGGLDDLRGVDFRSMVGDRAFYTNLEYRFPLIDVLATPVFSFRGVRGRVFLDVGGAWFDIYGQDFDFWNSEEGRLEDAVSSYGFGVTINFMGIDLNWEFAQLWDFKDS
;
A
#
# COMPACT_ATOMS: atom_id res chain seq x y z
N THR A 1 -11.12 16.05 27.80
CA THR A 1 -11.36 14.72 27.20
C THR A 1 -12.83 14.67 26.89
N VAL A 2 -13.23 14.88 25.65
CA VAL A 2 -14.59 14.59 25.18
C VAL A 2 -14.55 13.10 24.85
N GLU A 3 -15.13 12.27 25.72
CA GLU A 3 -15.45 10.89 25.39
C GLU A 3 -16.68 10.96 24.48
N LEU A 4 -16.47 10.72 23.20
CA LEU A 4 -17.57 10.44 22.28
C LEU A 4 -17.93 8.96 22.50
N GLU A 5 -18.86 8.70 23.39
CA GLU A 5 -19.57 7.41 23.49
C GLU A 5 -20.73 7.40 22.49
N ASP A 6 -20.43 7.46 21.20
CA ASP A 6 -21.45 7.21 20.19
C ASP A 6 -21.40 5.73 19.80
N GLU A 7 -22.27 4.92 20.40
CA GLU A 7 -22.53 3.56 19.97
C GLU A 7 -23.40 3.61 18.70
N TYR A 8 -22.85 3.14 17.59
CA TYR A 8 -23.60 3.01 16.34
C TYR A 8 -23.50 1.58 15.79
N PRO A 9 -24.60 1.02 15.26
CA PRO A 9 -24.58 -0.28 14.62
C PRO A 9 -23.88 -0.17 13.26
N TYR A 10 -23.06 -1.15 12.94
CA TYR A 10 -22.41 -1.24 11.63
C TYR A 10 -22.42 -2.67 11.10
N VAL A 11 -22.31 -2.79 9.78
CA VAL A 11 -22.17 -4.05 9.06
C VAL A 11 -20.89 -4.00 8.24
N THR A 12 -20.14 -5.08 8.28
CA THR A 12 -18.95 -5.24 7.45
C THR A 12 -19.07 -6.45 6.54
N ALA A 13 -18.53 -6.34 5.34
CA ALA A 13 -18.41 -7.45 4.40
C ALA A 13 -17.01 -7.44 3.79
N ALA A 14 -16.43 -8.62 3.58
CA ALA A 14 -15.16 -8.77 2.89
C ALA A 14 -15.26 -9.87 1.85
N LEU A 15 -14.77 -9.59 0.65
CA LEU A 15 -14.58 -10.56 -0.42
C LEU A 15 -13.09 -10.72 -0.68
N VAL A 16 -12.60 -11.94 -0.68
CA VAL A 16 -11.18 -12.25 -0.85
C VAL A 16 -10.99 -13.31 -1.92
N GLY A 17 -10.07 -13.09 -2.83
CA GLY A 17 -9.60 -14.10 -3.78
C GLY A 17 -8.09 -14.20 -3.73
N ASP A 18 -7.56 -15.42 -3.69
CA ASP A 18 -6.13 -15.69 -3.66
C ASP A 18 -5.80 -16.89 -4.54
N SER A 19 -4.98 -16.66 -5.54
CA SER A 19 -4.39 -17.67 -6.43
C SER A 19 -2.86 -17.57 -6.44
N SER A 20 -2.28 -16.96 -5.40
CA SER A 20 -0.84 -16.73 -5.32
C SER A 20 -0.09 -18.05 -5.10
N VAL A 21 1.00 -18.19 -5.82
CA VAL A 21 1.94 -19.31 -5.66
C VAL A 21 3.13 -18.85 -4.85
N PHE A 22 3.37 -19.52 -3.73
CA PHE A 22 4.42 -19.17 -2.79
C PHE A 22 5.62 -20.10 -2.91
N THR A 23 6.78 -19.52 -2.71
CA THR A 23 8.03 -20.25 -2.42
C THR A 23 8.49 -19.91 -1.00
N GLN A 24 9.62 -20.46 -0.58
CA GLN A 24 10.25 -20.09 0.70
C GLN A 24 10.56 -18.59 0.80
N ASN A 25 10.62 -17.91 -0.35
CA ASN A 25 10.98 -16.49 -0.46
C ASN A 25 9.77 -15.57 -0.67
N GLY A 26 8.56 -16.07 -0.45
CA GLY A 26 7.32 -15.31 -0.64
C GLY A 26 6.61 -15.64 -1.96
N PRO A 27 5.58 -14.84 -2.34
CA PRO A 27 4.81 -15.06 -3.53
C PRO A 27 5.64 -14.77 -4.79
N VAL A 28 5.56 -15.66 -5.78
CA VAL A 28 6.31 -15.56 -7.04
C VAL A 28 5.42 -15.38 -8.26
N SER A 29 4.19 -15.88 -8.23
CA SER A 29 3.21 -15.76 -9.33
C SER A 29 1.78 -15.79 -8.80
N GLY A 30 0.81 -15.45 -9.67
CA GLY A 30 -0.61 -15.41 -9.33
C GLY A 30 -1.07 -14.05 -8.86
N ARG A 31 -2.29 -14.01 -8.31
CA ARG A 31 -2.88 -12.76 -7.80
C ARG A 31 -3.59 -12.99 -6.48
N ARG A 32 -3.67 -11.92 -5.73
CA ARG A 32 -4.48 -11.80 -4.52
C ARG A 32 -5.24 -10.50 -4.57
N TRP A 33 -6.50 -10.53 -4.13
CA TRP A 33 -7.31 -9.32 -4.01
C TRP A 33 -8.23 -9.41 -2.80
N ARG A 34 -8.57 -8.26 -2.26
CA ARG A 34 -9.48 -8.09 -1.15
C ARG A 34 -10.32 -6.85 -1.37
N LEU A 35 -11.63 -7.00 -1.25
CA LEU A 35 -12.59 -5.91 -1.22
C LEU A 35 -13.26 -5.91 0.15
N ASP A 36 -13.13 -4.83 0.87
CA ASP A 36 -13.80 -4.58 2.13
C ASP A 36 -14.88 -3.52 1.95
N ALA A 37 -15.99 -3.71 2.62
CA ALA A 37 -17.09 -2.76 2.67
C ALA A 37 -17.58 -2.64 4.13
N VAL A 38 -17.76 -1.39 4.57
CA VAL A 38 -18.31 -1.05 5.88
C VAL A 38 -19.49 -0.12 5.67
N TYR A 39 -20.58 -0.36 6.38
CA TYR A 39 -21.73 0.50 6.44
C TYR A 39 -22.15 0.70 7.89
N ALA A 40 -22.07 1.93 8.39
CA ALA A 40 -22.53 2.31 9.71
C ALA A 40 -23.83 3.10 9.58
N PHE A 41 -24.80 2.75 10.43
CA PHE A 41 -26.14 3.34 10.40
C PHE A 41 -26.17 4.60 11.27
N ASP A 42 -26.71 5.68 10.71
CA ASP A 42 -27.06 6.86 11.48
C ASP A 42 -28.42 6.65 12.15
N GLN A 43 -28.44 6.66 13.49
CA GLN A 43 -29.66 6.43 14.26
C GLN A 43 -30.48 7.71 14.45
N ASP A 44 -29.88 8.89 14.34
CA ASP A 44 -30.52 10.16 14.62
C ASP A 44 -31.12 10.79 13.36
N GLU A 45 -30.32 10.85 12.29
CA GLU A 45 -30.73 11.49 11.04
C GLU A 45 -31.23 10.48 9.99
N GLY A 46 -30.94 9.20 10.22
CA GLY A 46 -31.22 8.12 9.27
C GLY A 46 -30.22 8.10 8.11
N GLY A 47 -30.12 6.94 7.46
CA GLY A 47 -29.17 6.76 6.37
C GLY A 47 -27.83 6.23 6.83
N ALA A 48 -26.74 6.70 6.22
CA ALA A 48 -25.40 6.25 6.52
C ALA A 48 -24.64 7.27 7.37
N LEU A 49 -24.27 6.87 8.59
CA LEU A 49 -23.31 7.63 9.38
C LEU A 49 -21.97 7.70 8.64
N TYR A 50 -21.47 6.52 8.23
CA TYR A 50 -20.40 6.43 7.24
C TYR A 50 -20.49 5.15 6.42
N THR A 51 -19.92 5.22 5.23
CA THR A 51 -19.63 4.06 4.38
C THR A 51 -18.16 4.08 4.02
N GLN A 52 -17.55 2.91 3.94
CA GLN A 52 -16.16 2.78 3.52
C GLN A 52 -16.01 1.58 2.62
N TYR A 53 -15.30 1.78 1.51
CA TYR A 53 -14.96 0.72 0.57
C TYR A 53 -13.45 0.77 0.33
N GLU A 54 -12.81 -0.39 0.45
CA GLU A 54 -11.38 -0.53 0.21
C GLU A 54 -11.14 -1.72 -0.71
N LEU A 55 -10.38 -1.51 -1.76
CA LEU A 55 -9.94 -2.55 -2.68
C LEU A 55 -8.42 -2.62 -2.68
N GLU A 56 -7.88 -3.78 -2.34
CA GLU A 56 -6.48 -4.09 -2.52
C GLU A 56 -6.31 -5.22 -3.52
N MET A 57 -5.43 -5.04 -4.49
CA MET A 57 -5.04 -6.05 -5.48
C MET A 57 -3.53 -6.20 -5.50
N ARG A 58 -3.06 -7.45 -5.53
CA ARG A 58 -1.64 -7.78 -5.72
C ARG A 58 -1.50 -8.78 -6.86
N GLN A 59 -0.66 -8.46 -7.83
CA GLN A 59 -0.33 -9.32 -8.94
C GLN A 59 1.15 -9.67 -8.89
N TYR A 60 1.46 -10.94 -9.01
CA TYR A 60 2.84 -11.44 -9.05
C TYR A 60 3.09 -12.09 -10.40
N LEU A 61 4.16 -11.68 -11.06
CA LEU A 61 4.58 -12.19 -12.37
C LEU A 61 5.99 -12.75 -12.24
N ALA A 62 6.14 -14.06 -12.41
CA ALA A 62 7.45 -14.69 -12.43
C ALA A 62 8.24 -14.20 -13.66
N VAL A 63 9.39 -13.60 -13.45
CA VAL A 63 10.33 -13.18 -14.51
C VAL A 63 11.37 -14.28 -14.74
N SER A 64 11.78 -14.94 -13.67
CA SER A 64 12.65 -16.10 -13.72
C SER A 64 12.26 -17.08 -12.59
N GLN A 65 13.00 -18.17 -12.45
CA GLN A 65 12.78 -19.11 -11.33
C GLN A 65 12.94 -18.48 -9.95
N ARG A 66 13.64 -17.36 -9.85
CA ARG A 66 14.00 -16.72 -8.57
C ARG A 66 13.71 -15.23 -8.50
N SER A 67 13.23 -14.63 -9.60
CA SER A 67 12.87 -13.22 -9.65
C SER A 67 11.44 -13.03 -10.11
N ASN A 68 10.79 -11.99 -9.61
CA ASN A 68 9.42 -11.66 -9.98
C ASN A 68 9.19 -10.14 -9.98
N LEU A 69 8.18 -9.75 -10.73
CA LEU A 69 7.54 -8.45 -10.60
C LEU A 69 6.34 -8.60 -9.68
N ALA A 70 6.22 -7.68 -8.73
CA ALA A 70 5.06 -7.57 -7.86
C ALA A 70 4.43 -6.20 -8.07
N LEU A 71 3.15 -6.19 -8.43
CA LEU A 71 2.33 -4.99 -8.52
C LEU A 71 1.30 -5.05 -7.38
N ARG A 72 1.17 -3.96 -6.63
CA ARG A 72 0.11 -3.74 -5.65
C ARG A 72 -0.67 -2.50 -6.04
N LEU A 73 -1.97 -2.58 -5.97
CA LEU A 73 -2.91 -1.49 -6.13
C LEU A 73 -3.79 -1.43 -4.89
N TYR A 74 -3.98 -0.25 -4.37
CA TYR A 74 -4.95 0.05 -3.33
C TYR A 74 -5.79 1.23 -3.75
N THR A 75 -7.08 1.18 -3.45
CA THR A 75 -7.97 2.33 -3.53
C THR A 75 -8.99 2.26 -2.39
N GLY A 76 -9.25 3.41 -1.81
CA GLY A 76 -10.20 3.57 -0.72
C GLY A 76 -11.15 4.73 -0.99
N TYR A 77 -12.37 4.56 -0.53
CA TYR A 77 -13.47 5.52 -0.63
C TYR A 77 -14.20 5.55 0.71
N ALA A 78 -14.37 6.73 1.29
CA ALA A 78 -15.19 6.95 2.47
C ALA A 78 -16.23 8.05 2.21
N ALA A 79 -17.46 7.88 2.73
CA ALA A 79 -18.55 8.84 2.59
C ALA A 79 -19.55 8.68 3.73
N GLY A 80 -20.52 9.59 3.85
CA GLY A 80 -21.58 9.59 4.84
C GLY A 80 -21.68 10.92 5.58
N ASN A 81 -22.47 10.97 6.65
CA ASN A 81 -22.64 12.18 7.46
C ASN A 81 -21.38 12.49 8.28
N GLN A 82 -20.66 11.44 8.72
CA GLN A 82 -19.41 11.52 9.49
C GLN A 82 -18.40 10.50 8.95
N PRO A 83 -17.85 10.68 7.74
CA PRO A 83 -16.93 9.71 7.14
C PRO A 83 -15.64 9.60 7.95
N ILE A 84 -15.19 8.36 8.16
CA ILE A 84 -13.89 8.09 8.77
C ILE A 84 -12.82 8.22 7.70
N PRO A 85 -11.82 9.12 7.87
CA PRO A 85 -10.77 9.28 6.90
C PRO A 85 -9.91 8.03 6.72
N LEU A 86 -9.47 7.80 5.51
CA LEU A 86 -8.48 6.81 5.13
C LEU A 86 -7.09 7.36 5.41
N TYR A 87 -6.20 6.49 5.90
CA TYR A 87 -4.82 6.85 6.23
C TYR A 87 -3.87 5.85 5.60
N PHE A 88 -2.84 6.33 4.94
CA PHE A 88 -1.76 5.49 4.46
C PHE A 88 -0.42 6.24 4.45
N GLY A 89 0.66 5.55 4.12
CA GLY A 89 2.03 6.03 4.11
C GLY A 89 2.93 5.21 5.02
N GLY A 90 4.22 5.27 4.77
CA GLY A 90 5.24 4.48 5.45
C GLY A 90 5.70 3.27 4.64
N LEU A 91 6.48 2.41 5.27
CA LEU A 91 7.20 1.30 4.63
C LEU A 91 6.29 0.29 3.90
N ASP A 92 5.07 0.10 4.40
CA ASP A 92 4.16 -0.90 3.85
C ASP A 92 3.29 -0.37 2.70
N ASP A 93 3.04 0.94 2.65
CA ASP A 93 2.10 1.54 1.70
C ASP A 93 2.82 2.40 0.65
N LEU A 94 3.33 3.57 1.05
CA LEU A 94 4.05 4.51 0.20
C LEU A 94 5.38 4.87 0.88
N ARG A 95 6.46 4.28 0.41
CA ARG A 95 7.79 4.45 0.99
C ARG A 95 8.32 5.85 0.74
N GLY A 96 9.11 6.37 1.67
CA GLY A 96 9.63 7.74 1.59
C GLY A 96 8.67 8.81 2.13
N VAL A 97 7.44 8.43 2.47
CA VAL A 97 6.43 9.27 3.11
C VAL A 97 6.27 8.81 4.57
N ASP A 98 6.03 9.73 5.47
CA ASP A 98 5.85 9.41 6.88
C ASP A 98 4.67 8.49 7.13
N PHE A 99 4.76 7.68 8.17
CA PHE A 99 3.71 6.72 8.54
C PHE A 99 2.37 7.44 8.74
N ARG A 100 1.33 6.99 7.97
CA ARG A 100 -0.04 7.53 8.01
C ARG A 100 -0.15 9.05 7.78
N SER A 101 0.77 9.65 7.07
CA SER A 101 0.75 11.09 6.79
C SER A 101 -0.18 11.47 5.64
N MET A 102 -0.50 10.53 4.76
CA MET A 102 -1.47 10.73 3.70
C MET A 102 -2.87 10.44 4.25
N VAL A 103 -3.78 11.41 4.11
CA VAL A 103 -5.12 11.34 4.69
C VAL A 103 -6.16 11.95 3.77
N GLY A 104 -7.32 11.29 3.65
CA GLY A 104 -8.43 11.76 2.83
C GLY A 104 -9.66 10.86 2.94
N ASP A 105 -10.76 11.26 2.35
CA ASP A 105 -11.92 10.40 2.13
C ASP A 105 -11.83 9.62 0.81
N ARG A 106 -10.86 9.99 -0.03
CA ARG A 106 -10.40 9.28 -1.22
C ARG A 106 -8.92 9.02 -1.08
N ALA A 107 -8.52 7.80 -1.41
CA ALA A 107 -7.13 7.40 -1.34
C ALA A 107 -6.80 6.36 -2.41
N PHE A 108 -5.61 6.42 -2.94
CA PHE A 108 -5.04 5.36 -3.77
C PHE A 108 -3.54 5.30 -3.60
N TYR A 109 -2.98 4.11 -3.78
CA TYR A 109 -1.54 3.96 -4.02
C TYR A 109 -1.26 2.73 -4.87
N THR A 110 -0.12 2.73 -5.52
CA THR A 110 0.41 1.61 -6.29
C THR A 110 1.88 1.42 -5.99
N ASN A 111 2.28 0.17 -5.87
CA ASN A 111 3.67 -0.22 -5.69
C ASN A 111 4.06 -1.17 -6.82
N LEU A 112 5.12 -0.86 -7.53
CA LEU A 112 5.74 -1.74 -8.50
C LEU A 112 7.11 -2.15 -7.98
N GLU A 113 7.34 -3.44 -7.82
CA GLU A 113 8.59 -3.98 -7.32
C GLU A 113 9.17 -5.04 -8.25
N TYR A 114 10.45 -4.95 -8.55
CA TYR A 114 11.21 -6.06 -9.09
C TYR A 114 12.05 -6.69 -7.99
N ARG A 115 11.78 -7.96 -7.70
CA ARG A 115 12.41 -8.74 -6.64
C ARG A 115 13.35 -9.77 -7.23
N PHE A 116 14.58 -9.84 -6.70
CA PHE A 116 15.62 -10.72 -7.22
C PHE A 116 16.54 -11.23 -6.10
N PRO A 117 17.17 -12.41 -6.27
CA PRO A 117 18.16 -12.90 -5.33
C PRO A 117 19.46 -12.11 -5.47
N LEU A 118 20.06 -11.72 -4.35
CA LEU A 118 21.42 -11.16 -4.29
C LEU A 118 22.43 -12.24 -3.92
N ILE A 119 22.12 -13.02 -2.87
CA ILE A 119 22.97 -14.10 -2.37
C ILE A 119 22.05 -15.24 -1.96
N ASP A 120 22.27 -16.44 -2.49
CA ASP A 120 21.46 -17.61 -2.16
C ASP A 120 21.77 -18.15 -0.76
N VAL A 121 23.03 -18.25 -0.42
CA VAL A 121 23.52 -18.72 0.88
C VAL A 121 24.79 -17.96 1.23
N LEU A 122 24.79 -17.31 2.37
CA LEU A 122 25.99 -16.75 2.99
C LEU A 122 26.33 -17.63 4.20
N ALA A 123 27.27 -18.55 4.03
CA ALA A 123 27.74 -19.39 5.12
C ALA A 123 29.02 -18.78 5.73
N THR A 124 28.98 -18.55 7.03
CA THR A 124 30.15 -18.18 7.83
C THR A 124 30.44 -19.30 8.83
N PRO A 125 31.63 -19.38 9.44
CA PRO A 125 31.94 -20.41 10.45
C PRO A 125 30.99 -20.42 11.67
N VAL A 126 30.28 -19.33 11.92
CA VAL A 126 29.42 -19.14 13.08
C VAL A 126 27.94 -19.10 12.70
N PHE A 127 27.59 -18.56 11.51
CA PHE A 127 26.21 -18.36 11.07
C PHE A 127 26.05 -18.73 9.60
N SER A 128 24.86 -19.24 9.25
CA SER A 128 24.43 -19.36 7.87
C SER A 128 23.20 -18.50 7.65
N PHE A 129 23.28 -17.55 6.72
CA PHE A 129 22.16 -16.75 6.25
C PHE A 129 21.62 -17.41 4.98
N ARG A 130 20.34 -17.65 4.91
CA ARG A 130 19.68 -18.15 3.70
C ARG A 130 18.96 -17.02 3.02
N GLY A 131 19.40 -16.73 1.79
CA GLY A 131 18.67 -15.84 0.90
C GLY A 131 18.74 -14.38 1.28
N VAL A 132 19.78 -13.69 0.82
CA VAL A 132 19.75 -12.23 0.74
C VAL A 132 19.04 -11.85 -0.55
N ARG A 133 17.96 -11.10 -0.44
CA ARG A 133 17.15 -10.66 -1.58
C ARG A 133 17.23 -9.16 -1.75
N GLY A 134 17.29 -8.74 -3.00
CA GLY A 134 17.17 -7.34 -3.39
C GLY A 134 15.80 -7.06 -3.97
N ARG A 135 15.39 -5.81 -3.87
CA ARG A 135 14.26 -5.27 -4.61
C ARG A 135 14.58 -3.85 -5.06
N VAL A 136 14.07 -3.49 -6.22
CA VAL A 136 13.95 -2.10 -6.65
C VAL A 136 12.47 -1.81 -6.79
N PHE A 137 12.07 -0.58 -6.48
CA PHE A 137 10.66 -0.24 -6.46
C PHE A 137 10.37 1.18 -6.96
N LEU A 138 9.13 1.36 -7.36
CA LEU A 138 8.49 2.63 -7.66
C LEU A 138 7.11 2.61 -6.99
N ASP A 139 6.85 3.61 -6.17
CA ASP A 139 5.59 3.80 -5.48
C ASP A 139 4.96 5.12 -5.93
N VAL A 140 3.64 5.14 -6.09
CA VAL A 140 2.88 6.35 -6.40
C VAL A 140 1.58 6.30 -5.63
N GLY A 141 1.15 7.42 -5.05
CA GLY A 141 -0.12 7.49 -4.34
C GLY A 141 -0.58 8.90 -4.05
N GLY A 142 -1.83 9.02 -3.62
CA GLY A 142 -2.45 10.29 -3.25
C GLY A 142 -3.67 10.08 -2.37
N ALA A 143 -3.99 11.08 -1.57
CA ALA A 143 -5.21 11.15 -0.79
C ALA A 143 -5.73 12.57 -0.77
N TRP A 144 -7.06 12.72 -0.79
CA TRP A 144 -7.71 14.03 -0.76
C TRP A 144 -9.08 13.95 -0.10
N PHE A 145 -9.63 15.09 0.24
CA PHE A 145 -10.97 15.23 0.82
C PHE A 145 -11.96 15.76 -0.21
N ASP A 146 -12.61 14.86 -0.94
CA ASP A 146 -13.68 15.19 -1.88
C ASP A 146 -14.91 15.78 -1.18
N ILE A 147 -15.21 15.37 0.04
CA ILE A 147 -16.30 15.87 0.86
C ILE A 147 -16.20 17.38 1.13
N TYR A 148 -14.99 17.94 1.12
CA TYR A 148 -14.75 19.37 1.26
C TYR A 148 -14.58 20.10 -0.08
N GLY A 149 -14.82 19.40 -1.21
CA GLY A 149 -14.66 19.95 -2.56
C GLY A 149 -13.20 20.18 -2.95
N GLN A 150 -12.28 19.39 -2.41
CA GLN A 150 -10.90 19.42 -2.84
C GLN A 150 -10.78 18.69 -4.17
N ASP A 151 -10.39 19.44 -5.20
CA ASP A 151 -10.03 18.84 -6.49
C ASP A 151 -8.68 18.11 -6.35
N PHE A 152 -8.52 17.02 -7.09
CA PHE A 152 -7.28 16.26 -7.12
C PHE A 152 -6.76 16.18 -8.56
N ASP A 153 -5.64 16.83 -8.79
CA ASP A 153 -4.95 16.83 -10.07
C ASP A 153 -3.74 15.90 -10.02
N PHE A 154 -3.84 14.78 -10.73
CA PHE A 154 -2.76 13.78 -10.73
C PHE A 154 -1.49 14.31 -11.40
N TRP A 155 -1.64 15.07 -12.52
CA TRP A 155 -0.52 15.46 -13.36
C TRP A 155 -0.64 16.88 -13.87
N ASN A 156 0.37 17.70 -13.60
CA ASN A 156 0.51 19.02 -14.17
C ASN A 156 1.17 18.93 -15.55
N SER A 157 0.37 19.11 -16.60
CA SER A 157 0.86 19.01 -17.99
C SER A 157 1.75 20.17 -18.41
N GLU A 158 1.64 21.34 -17.75
CA GLU A 158 2.46 22.51 -18.06
C GLU A 158 3.87 22.37 -17.46
N GLU A 159 3.96 21.83 -16.26
CA GLU A 159 5.23 21.62 -15.56
C GLU A 159 5.85 20.25 -15.79
N GLY A 160 5.08 19.29 -16.33
CA GLY A 160 5.54 17.93 -16.62
C GLY A 160 5.84 17.11 -15.35
N ARG A 161 5.08 17.33 -14.26
CA ARG A 161 5.28 16.68 -12.98
C ARG A 161 3.96 16.21 -12.34
N LEU A 162 4.09 15.39 -11.30
CA LEU A 162 2.96 15.12 -10.40
C LEU A 162 2.54 16.43 -9.69
N GLU A 163 1.22 16.63 -9.57
CA GLU A 163 0.66 17.79 -8.87
C GLU A 163 0.34 17.41 -7.42
N ASP A 164 -0.76 16.70 -7.20
CA ASP A 164 -1.23 16.31 -5.85
C ASP A 164 -0.82 14.89 -5.47
N ALA A 165 -0.38 14.10 -6.44
CA ALA A 165 0.15 12.77 -6.18
C ALA A 165 1.62 12.84 -5.74
N VAL A 166 2.00 11.90 -4.89
CA VAL A 166 3.39 11.71 -4.43
C VAL A 166 3.93 10.42 -5.01
N SER A 167 5.17 10.44 -5.46
CA SER A 167 5.87 9.22 -5.83
C SER A 167 7.21 9.08 -5.12
N SER A 168 7.66 7.84 -5.02
CA SER A 168 8.98 7.50 -4.54
C SER A 168 9.55 6.33 -5.31
N TYR A 169 10.86 6.28 -5.39
CA TYR A 169 11.60 5.14 -5.90
C TYR A 169 12.73 4.77 -4.97
N GLY A 170 13.21 3.56 -5.10
CA GLY A 170 14.30 3.13 -4.25
C GLY A 170 14.68 1.68 -4.42
N PHE A 171 15.45 1.23 -3.45
CA PHE A 171 15.84 -0.17 -3.36
C PHE A 171 15.76 -0.66 -1.92
N GLY A 172 15.60 -1.97 -1.78
CA GLY A 172 15.58 -2.63 -0.49
C GLY A 172 16.39 -3.92 -0.49
N VAL A 173 16.84 -4.30 0.69
CA VAL A 173 17.52 -5.57 0.94
C VAL A 173 16.78 -6.30 2.06
N THR A 174 16.49 -7.57 1.83
CA THR A 174 15.92 -8.47 2.83
C THR A 174 16.89 -9.59 3.14
N ILE A 175 17.16 -9.81 4.42
CA ILE A 175 17.95 -10.94 4.91
C ILE A 175 17.07 -11.79 5.82
N ASN A 176 16.92 -13.07 5.49
CA ASN A 176 16.27 -14.00 6.40
C ASN A 176 17.28 -14.53 7.41
N PHE A 177 17.05 -14.20 8.67
CA PHE A 177 17.85 -14.68 9.79
C PHE A 177 16.97 -15.45 10.78
N MET A 178 17.20 -16.73 10.92
CA MET A 178 16.48 -17.63 11.84
C MET A 178 14.94 -17.59 11.68
N GLY A 179 14.44 -17.39 10.46
CA GLY A 179 13.00 -17.28 10.16
C GLY A 179 12.41 -15.87 10.34
N ILE A 180 13.23 -14.90 10.69
CA ILE A 180 12.83 -13.49 10.79
C ILE A 180 13.39 -12.75 9.56
N ASP A 181 12.55 -12.03 8.84
CA ASP A 181 12.97 -11.19 7.74
C ASP A 181 13.40 -9.81 8.27
N LEU A 182 14.67 -9.49 8.10
CA LEU A 182 15.22 -8.17 8.36
C LEU A 182 15.22 -7.39 7.05
N ASN A 183 14.53 -6.26 7.04
CA ASN A 183 14.37 -5.44 5.84
C ASN A 183 15.04 -4.08 6.03
N TRP A 184 15.80 -3.65 5.04
CA TRP A 184 16.32 -2.29 4.91
C TRP A 184 15.80 -1.72 3.61
N GLU A 185 15.24 -0.52 3.67
CA GLU A 185 14.70 0.19 2.52
C GLU A 185 15.29 1.58 2.43
N PHE A 186 15.64 1.97 1.22
CA PHE A 186 16.14 3.29 0.87
C PHE A 186 15.20 3.86 -0.18
N ALA A 187 14.41 4.86 0.20
CA ALA A 187 13.43 5.50 -0.63
C ALA A 187 13.77 6.98 -0.82
N GLN A 188 13.54 7.49 -2.01
CA GLN A 188 13.64 8.89 -2.35
C GLN A 188 12.36 9.35 -3.04
N LEU A 189 11.83 10.48 -2.61
CA LEU A 189 10.68 11.11 -3.25
C LEU A 189 11.10 11.66 -4.61
N TRP A 190 10.17 11.60 -5.58
CA TRP A 190 10.37 12.09 -6.92
C TRP A 190 9.04 12.52 -7.55
N ASP A 191 8.99 13.72 -8.09
CA ASP A 191 7.82 14.29 -8.72
C ASP A 191 7.81 14.19 -10.26
N PHE A 192 8.77 13.42 -10.83
CA PHE A 192 9.04 13.26 -12.26
C PHE A 192 9.66 14.49 -12.93
N LYS A 193 9.97 15.54 -12.20
CA LYS A 193 10.69 16.68 -12.73
C LYS A 193 12.19 16.43 -12.64
N ASP A 194 12.87 16.61 -13.75
CA ASP A 194 14.35 16.63 -13.77
C ASP A 194 14.82 17.89 -13.05
N SER A 195 15.66 17.73 -12.06
CA SER A 195 16.28 18.81 -11.28
C SER A 195 17.45 19.48 -11.99
#